data_c7586dadb963a70c297099ef37935986
#
_entry.id   c7586dadb963a70c297099ef37935986
#
_cell.length_a   1.000
_cell.length_b   1.000
_cell.length_c   1.000
_cell.angle_alpha   90.00
_cell.angle_beta   90.00
_cell.angle_gamma   90.00
#
_symmetry.space_group_name_H-M   'P 1'
#
loop_
_entity.id
_entity.type
_entity.pdbx_description
1 polymer ?
#
loop_
_entity_poly.entity_id
_entity_poly.type
_entity_poly.pdbx_seq_one_letter_code
_entity_poly.pdbx_strand_id
1 'polypeptide(L)'
;MKYKIVTLFSLSIVLSTTVVAMGQTVAVDTTTVSTTNSAQSAAQNTATVAAPQAEVTLESLTNYQVNNEHMVSSGLPSAAHFQLLKDEGISRVIDLIPGERGQEQLMVEALSLNYHNIQVEWEHPTLANFKEYTGYMAQANSADDKVLTHCKLNWRGAVFTYLYRITALGESELSAKQDLLAIWQPNQTWFQFINTVIDDFNQTHNAQLVTSVT
;
A
#
# COMPACT_ATOMS: atom_id res chain seq x y z
N MET A 1 -46.71 -1.34 -25.48
CA MET A 1 -46.21 -0.78 -24.17
C MET A 1 -45.34 0.40 -24.48
N LYS A 2 -45.68 1.57 -23.90
CA LYS A 2 -45.11 2.87 -24.28
C LYS A 2 -43.84 3.16 -23.45
N TYR A 3 -42.70 3.35 -24.17
CA TYR A 3 -41.48 3.83 -23.53
C TYR A 3 -41.55 5.36 -23.31
N LYS A 4 -41.33 5.81 -22.08
CA LYS A 4 -41.14 7.23 -21.76
C LYS A 4 -39.64 7.54 -21.78
N ILE A 5 -39.24 8.41 -22.69
CA ILE A 5 -37.89 9.01 -22.76
C ILE A 5 -37.91 10.18 -21.76
N VAL A 6 -36.97 10.14 -20.80
CA VAL A 6 -36.70 11.27 -19.90
C VAL A 6 -35.43 11.94 -20.36
N THR A 7 -35.58 13.17 -20.85
CA THR A 7 -34.47 14.02 -21.28
C THR A 7 -33.96 14.81 -20.06
N LEU A 8 -32.68 14.60 -19.68
CA LEU A 8 -31.99 15.38 -18.65
C LEU A 8 -31.31 16.59 -19.29
N PHE A 9 -31.72 17.78 -18.88
CA PHE A 9 -31.04 19.04 -19.19
C PHE A 9 -29.82 19.20 -18.28
N SER A 10 -28.65 19.38 -18.87
CA SER A 10 -27.44 19.78 -18.16
C SER A 10 -27.35 21.31 -18.13
N LEU A 11 -27.30 21.87 -16.94
CA LEU A 11 -27.11 23.30 -16.68
C LEU A 11 -25.60 23.54 -16.40
N SER A 12 -24.91 24.16 -17.35
CA SER A 12 -23.53 24.58 -17.19
C SER A 12 -23.50 25.98 -16.56
N ILE A 13 -22.93 26.09 -15.36
CA ILE A 13 -22.65 27.37 -14.71
C ILE A 13 -21.20 27.72 -14.96
N VAL A 14 -20.96 28.79 -15.73
CA VAL A 14 -19.63 29.38 -15.94
C VAL A 14 -19.45 30.46 -14.85
N LEU A 15 -18.48 30.26 -13.98
CA LEU A 15 -18.07 31.27 -12.99
C LEU A 15 -16.81 31.97 -13.48
N SER A 16 -16.96 33.26 -13.86
CA SER A 16 -15.86 34.14 -14.24
C SER A 16 -15.30 34.83 -13.00
N THR A 17 -14.03 34.61 -12.67
CA THR A 17 -13.33 35.37 -11.63
C THR A 17 -12.41 36.42 -12.30
N THR A 18 -12.75 37.69 -12.07
CA THR A 18 -11.92 38.85 -12.42
C THR A 18 -10.82 39.06 -11.37
N VAL A 19 -9.56 39.05 -11.79
CA VAL A 19 -8.40 39.46 -10.98
C VAL A 19 -8.15 40.93 -11.16
N VAL A 20 -8.24 41.72 -10.07
CA VAL A 20 -7.86 43.12 -10.02
C VAL A 20 -6.40 43.20 -9.54
N ALA A 21 -5.52 43.70 -10.40
CA ALA A 21 -4.13 44.02 -10.06
C ALA A 21 -4.06 45.44 -9.49
N MET A 22 -3.68 45.62 -8.25
CA MET A 22 -3.28 46.89 -7.67
C MET A 22 -1.76 47.06 -7.78
N GLY A 23 -1.35 48.04 -8.58
CA GLY A 23 0.03 48.49 -8.68
C GLY A 23 0.43 49.38 -7.49
N GLN A 24 1.60 49.15 -6.96
CA GLN A 24 2.29 50.10 -6.08
C GLN A 24 3.62 50.48 -6.72
N THR A 25 3.73 51.78 -7.05
CA THR A 25 4.95 52.47 -7.45
C THR A 25 5.75 52.83 -6.21
N VAL A 26 7.03 52.46 -6.16
CA VAL A 26 7.99 52.97 -5.18
C VAL A 26 9.09 53.72 -5.93
N ALA A 27 9.34 54.95 -5.48
CA ALA A 27 10.28 55.94 -6.03
C ALA A 27 11.75 55.52 -5.84
N VAL A 28 12.52 55.85 -6.87
CA VAL A 28 13.99 55.75 -6.87
C VAL A 28 14.55 56.97 -6.18
N ASP A 29 15.43 56.79 -5.18
CA ASP A 29 16.30 57.85 -4.70
C ASP A 29 17.77 57.51 -5.02
N THR A 30 18.40 58.44 -5.72
CA THR A 30 19.74 58.32 -6.24
C THR A 30 20.68 59.08 -5.28
N THR A 31 21.64 58.41 -4.67
CA THR A 31 22.80 59.13 -4.10
C THR A 31 24.10 58.36 -4.35
N THR A 32 25.02 59.11 -4.86
CA THR A 32 26.32 58.81 -5.45
C THR A 32 27.42 58.48 -4.45
N VAL A 33 28.36 57.66 -4.95
CA VAL A 33 29.84 57.68 -4.80
C VAL A 33 30.48 57.26 -3.47
N SER A 34 31.24 56.19 -3.49
CA SER A 34 32.73 56.24 -3.42
C SER A 34 33.36 54.86 -3.59
N THR A 35 34.33 54.83 -4.46
CA THR A 35 35.33 53.81 -4.73
C THR A 35 36.21 53.50 -3.53
N THR A 36 36.50 52.23 -3.22
CA THR A 36 37.86 51.71 -2.95
C THR A 36 37.90 50.18 -3.03
N ASN A 37 38.72 49.73 -3.91
CA ASN A 37 39.62 48.55 -3.94
C ASN A 37 39.39 47.28 -3.13
N SER A 38 39.39 46.18 -3.88
CA SER A 38 40.21 44.98 -3.73
C SER A 38 39.95 44.06 -2.54
N ALA A 39 39.29 42.96 -2.85
CA ALA A 39 39.85 41.61 -2.57
C ALA A 39 39.00 40.56 -3.28
N GLN A 40 39.58 39.93 -4.29
CA GLN A 40 39.11 38.71 -4.90
C GLN A 40 39.07 37.61 -3.82
N SER A 41 37.88 37.30 -3.35
CA SER A 41 37.64 36.01 -2.64
C SER A 41 36.95 35.10 -3.66
N ALA A 42 37.71 34.17 -4.20
CA ALA A 42 37.18 33.09 -4.99
C ALA A 42 36.29 32.26 -4.07
N ALA A 43 34.97 32.46 -4.18
CA ALA A 43 34.01 31.54 -3.59
C ALA A 43 34.15 30.21 -4.35
N GLN A 44 34.85 29.27 -3.76
CA GLN A 44 34.85 27.87 -4.20
C GLN A 44 33.44 27.37 -4.03
N ASN A 45 32.74 27.27 -5.15
CA ASN A 45 31.46 26.54 -5.25
C ASN A 45 31.78 25.04 -5.08
N THR A 46 31.91 24.59 -3.83
CA THR A 46 31.91 23.18 -3.54
C THR A 46 30.45 22.69 -3.76
N ALA A 47 30.16 22.32 -4.99
CA ALA A 47 29.00 21.49 -5.27
C ALA A 47 29.19 20.23 -4.45
N THR A 48 28.47 20.14 -3.34
CA THR A 48 28.33 18.90 -2.58
C THR A 48 27.63 17.93 -3.52
N VAL A 49 28.40 17.05 -4.15
CA VAL A 49 27.85 15.91 -4.90
C VAL A 49 27.12 15.07 -3.87
N ALA A 50 25.78 15.18 -3.86
CA ALA A 50 24.95 14.31 -3.06
C ALA A 50 25.33 12.87 -3.43
N ALA A 51 25.64 12.05 -2.42
CA ALA A 51 25.88 10.63 -2.64
C ALA A 51 24.70 10.04 -3.41
N PRO A 52 24.91 9.15 -4.38
CA PRO A 52 23.84 8.53 -5.12
C PRO A 52 22.88 7.88 -4.12
N GLN A 53 21.65 8.36 -4.05
CA GLN A 53 20.61 7.71 -3.27
C GLN A 53 20.36 6.36 -3.93
N ALA A 54 20.39 5.28 -3.14
CA ALA A 54 20.05 3.97 -3.65
C ALA A 54 18.67 4.03 -4.33
N GLU A 55 18.59 3.55 -5.55
CA GLU A 55 17.34 3.49 -6.30
C GLU A 55 16.35 2.59 -5.53
N VAL A 56 15.12 3.08 -5.34
CA VAL A 56 14.07 2.30 -4.69
C VAL A 56 13.53 1.30 -5.71
N THR A 57 13.61 0.01 -5.40
CA THR A 57 13.09 -1.08 -6.23
C THR A 57 12.19 -2.00 -5.41
N LEU A 58 11.42 -2.88 -6.03
CA LEU A 58 10.60 -3.85 -5.29
C LEU A 58 11.43 -4.82 -4.46
N GLU A 59 12.66 -5.13 -4.91
CA GLU A 59 13.60 -5.97 -4.16
C GLU A 59 14.10 -5.29 -2.88
N SER A 60 13.98 -3.95 -2.79
CA SER A 60 14.29 -3.21 -1.56
C SER A 60 13.18 -3.27 -0.51
N LEU A 61 11.97 -3.75 -0.88
CA LEU A 61 10.89 -4.03 0.08
C LEU A 61 11.26 -5.20 0.99
N THR A 62 11.13 -4.99 2.29
CA THR A 62 11.37 -6.04 3.28
C THR A 62 10.49 -7.26 2.99
N ASN A 63 11.10 -8.41 2.79
CA ASN A 63 10.42 -9.68 2.58
C ASN A 63 9.30 -9.61 1.50
N TYR A 64 9.58 -8.91 0.40
CA TYR A 64 8.67 -8.87 -0.75
C TYR A 64 8.53 -10.26 -1.34
N GLN A 65 7.29 -10.67 -1.60
CA GLN A 65 6.99 -11.99 -2.14
C GLN A 65 5.81 -11.93 -3.12
N VAL A 66 5.99 -12.54 -4.28
CA VAL A 66 4.91 -12.82 -5.23
C VAL A 66 4.29 -14.16 -4.81
N ASN A 67 3.06 -14.13 -4.30
CA ASN A 67 2.37 -15.33 -3.82
C ASN A 67 1.66 -16.08 -4.96
N ASN A 68 1.08 -15.35 -5.92
CA ASN A 68 0.59 -15.84 -7.21
C ASN A 68 0.40 -14.64 -8.16
N GLU A 69 -0.23 -14.83 -9.31
CA GLU A 69 -0.45 -13.79 -10.33
C GLU A 69 -1.29 -12.60 -9.85
N HIS A 70 -2.15 -12.80 -8.83
CA HIS A 70 -3.06 -11.79 -8.27
C HIS A 70 -2.69 -11.32 -6.86
N MET A 71 -1.68 -11.90 -6.24
CA MET A 71 -1.35 -11.64 -4.85
C MET A 71 0.14 -11.45 -4.64
N VAL A 72 0.48 -10.35 -3.98
CA VAL A 72 1.82 -10.12 -3.45
C VAL A 72 1.75 -9.77 -1.97
N SER A 73 2.83 -10.02 -1.24
CA SER A 73 2.94 -9.62 0.15
C SER A 73 4.30 -8.98 0.44
N SER A 74 4.35 -8.10 1.47
CA SER A 74 5.60 -7.42 1.82
C SER A 74 5.63 -6.92 3.27
N GLY A 75 6.81 -6.50 3.72
CA GLY A 75 6.96 -5.57 4.84
C GLY A 75 6.44 -4.19 4.49
N LEU A 76 6.65 -3.21 5.37
CA LEU A 76 6.09 -1.86 5.25
C LEU A 76 6.62 -1.12 4.01
N PRO A 77 5.76 -0.76 3.03
CA PRO A 77 6.18 0.01 1.87
C PRO A 77 6.42 1.48 2.20
N SER A 78 7.32 2.13 1.48
CA SER A 78 7.41 3.58 1.41
C SER A 78 6.50 4.14 0.30
N ALA A 79 6.33 5.46 0.23
CA ALA A 79 5.57 6.10 -0.84
C ALA A 79 6.11 5.74 -2.24
N ALA A 80 7.44 5.63 -2.40
CA ALA A 80 8.05 5.22 -3.65
C ALA A 80 7.74 3.75 -4.00
N HIS A 81 7.70 2.88 -2.99
CA HIS A 81 7.28 1.48 -3.20
C HIS A 81 5.82 1.38 -3.62
N PHE A 82 4.90 2.16 -3.06
CA PHE A 82 3.50 2.17 -3.50
C PHE A 82 3.35 2.59 -4.95
N GLN A 83 4.18 3.55 -5.44
CA GLN A 83 4.19 3.91 -6.85
C GLN A 83 4.64 2.74 -7.73
N LEU A 84 5.75 2.08 -7.37
CA LEU A 84 6.24 0.90 -8.12
C LEU A 84 5.21 -0.24 -8.11
N LEU A 85 4.59 -0.51 -6.97
CA LEU A 85 3.54 -1.53 -6.85
C LEU A 85 2.34 -1.22 -7.75
N LYS A 86 1.92 0.04 -7.83
CA LYS A 86 0.88 0.48 -8.76
C LYS A 86 1.29 0.22 -10.22
N ASP A 87 2.53 0.56 -10.57
CA ASP A 87 3.05 0.37 -11.93
C ASP A 87 3.11 -1.13 -12.31
N GLU A 88 3.27 -2.03 -11.32
CA GLU A 88 3.18 -3.48 -11.45
C GLU A 88 1.72 -4.02 -11.44
N GLY A 89 0.74 -3.13 -11.43
CA GLY A 89 -0.68 -3.48 -11.54
C GLY A 89 -1.39 -3.73 -10.22
N ILE A 90 -0.78 -3.42 -9.06
CA ILE A 90 -1.51 -3.45 -7.80
C ILE A 90 -2.65 -2.43 -7.86
N SER A 91 -3.86 -2.88 -7.56
CA SER A 91 -5.08 -2.05 -7.49
C SER A 91 -5.63 -1.92 -6.07
N ARG A 92 -5.24 -2.83 -5.18
CA ARG A 92 -5.73 -2.93 -3.80
C ARG A 92 -4.60 -3.16 -2.81
N VAL A 93 -4.72 -2.55 -1.64
CA VAL A 93 -3.78 -2.67 -0.52
C VAL A 93 -4.52 -3.08 0.74
N ILE A 94 -4.07 -4.16 1.37
CA ILE A 94 -4.51 -4.59 2.70
C ILE A 94 -3.36 -4.39 3.67
N ASP A 95 -3.54 -3.49 4.63
CA ASP A 95 -2.60 -3.24 5.72
C ASP A 95 -3.04 -3.99 6.99
N LEU A 96 -2.17 -4.87 7.49
CA LEU A 96 -2.43 -5.65 8.71
C LEU A 96 -1.81 -5.04 9.97
N ILE A 97 -1.38 -3.78 9.92
CA ILE A 97 -0.77 -3.10 11.07
C ILE A 97 -1.86 -2.44 11.91
N PRO A 98 -1.93 -2.73 13.23
CA PRO A 98 -2.87 -2.06 14.12
C PRO A 98 -2.44 -0.62 14.42
N GLY A 99 -3.38 0.20 14.88
CA GLY A 99 -3.19 1.60 15.25
C GLY A 99 -3.56 2.59 14.16
N GLU A 100 -3.13 3.84 14.32
CA GLU A 100 -3.44 4.92 13.39
C GLU A 100 -2.68 4.78 12.06
N ARG A 101 -3.41 4.59 10.97
CA ARG A 101 -2.86 4.37 9.63
C ARG A 101 -3.28 5.42 8.61
N GLY A 102 -3.92 6.52 9.04
CA GLY A 102 -4.50 7.53 8.16
C GLY A 102 -3.49 8.18 7.20
N GLN A 103 -2.23 8.34 7.57
CA GLN A 103 -1.21 8.89 6.67
C GLN A 103 -0.91 7.94 5.51
N GLU A 104 -0.83 6.64 5.78
CA GLU A 104 -0.61 5.65 4.74
C GLU A 104 -1.83 5.51 3.84
N GLN A 105 -3.03 5.50 4.42
CA GLN A 105 -4.27 5.52 3.67
C GLN A 105 -4.29 6.68 2.65
N LEU A 106 -3.98 7.90 3.08
CA LEU A 106 -3.91 9.06 2.18
C LEU A 106 -2.89 8.89 1.06
N MET A 107 -1.71 8.32 1.34
CA MET A 107 -0.70 8.05 0.32
C MET A 107 -1.18 7.04 -0.71
N VAL A 108 -1.83 5.97 -0.27
CA VAL A 108 -2.33 4.91 -1.14
C VAL A 108 -3.50 5.39 -1.99
N GLU A 109 -4.46 6.10 -1.39
CA GLU A 109 -5.63 6.65 -2.07
C GLU A 109 -5.24 7.76 -3.08
N ALA A 110 -4.19 8.55 -2.80
CA ALA A 110 -3.65 9.53 -3.75
C ALA A 110 -3.12 8.88 -5.04
N LEU A 111 -2.75 7.62 -4.99
CA LEU A 111 -2.39 6.81 -6.15
C LEU A 111 -3.61 6.14 -6.81
N SER A 112 -4.83 6.42 -6.37
CA SER A 112 -6.06 5.77 -6.82
C SER A 112 -6.07 4.25 -6.57
N LEU A 113 -5.38 3.79 -5.52
CA LEU A 113 -5.43 2.42 -5.04
C LEU A 113 -6.51 2.30 -3.95
N ASN A 114 -7.19 1.16 -3.89
CA ASN A 114 -8.11 0.87 -2.81
C ASN A 114 -7.32 0.47 -1.56
N TYR A 115 -7.61 1.09 -0.43
CA TYR A 115 -6.94 0.80 0.84
C TYR A 115 -7.90 0.21 1.86
N HIS A 116 -7.46 -0.82 2.57
CA HIS A 116 -8.19 -1.40 3.69
C HIS A 116 -7.23 -1.79 4.82
N ASN A 117 -7.50 -1.28 6.02
CA ASN A 117 -6.70 -1.63 7.19
C ASN A 117 -7.46 -2.60 8.09
N ILE A 118 -6.85 -3.73 8.38
CA ILE A 118 -7.34 -4.73 9.33
C ILE A 118 -6.43 -4.68 10.56
N GLN A 119 -7.00 -4.35 11.72
CA GLN A 119 -6.27 -4.18 12.99
C GLN A 119 -5.86 -5.55 13.57
N VAL A 120 -4.75 -6.10 13.08
CA VAL A 120 -4.27 -7.42 13.54
C VAL A 120 -3.23 -7.24 14.62
N GLU A 121 -3.62 -7.45 15.87
CA GLU A 121 -2.71 -7.42 17.00
C GLU A 121 -1.74 -8.60 16.95
N TRP A 122 -0.45 -8.34 17.27
CA TRP A 122 0.59 -9.35 17.11
C TRP A 122 0.38 -10.56 18.02
N GLU A 123 0.02 -10.31 19.28
CA GLU A 123 -0.17 -11.36 20.28
C GLU A 123 -1.60 -11.95 20.28
N HIS A 124 -2.51 -11.34 19.52
CA HIS A 124 -3.92 -11.72 19.50
C HIS A 124 -4.55 -11.66 18.10
N PRO A 125 -3.97 -12.37 17.09
CA PRO A 125 -4.64 -12.52 15.83
C PRO A 125 -5.94 -13.30 16.00
N THR A 126 -7.01 -12.87 15.34
CA THR A 126 -8.36 -13.45 15.53
C THR A 126 -8.93 -14.01 14.24
N LEU A 127 -9.83 -15.01 14.40
CA LEU A 127 -10.60 -15.51 13.26
C LEU A 127 -11.43 -14.41 12.59
N ALA A 128 -11.91 -13.42 13.35
CA ALA A 128 -12.62 -12.26 12.80
C ALA A 128 -11.74 -11.44 11.85
N ASN A 129 -10.47 -11.21 12.20
CA ASN A 129 -9.51 -10.56 11.31
C ASN A 129 -9.34 -11.33 9.98
N PHE A 130 -9.28 -12.66 10.06
CA PHE A 130 -9.15 -13.46 8.84
C PHE A 130 -10.42 -13.45 8.00
N LYS A 131 -11.60 -13.50 8.62
CA LYS A 131 -12.90 -13.38 7.91
C LYS A 131 -13.07 -12.02 7.25
N GLU A 132 -12.61 -10.94 7.88
CA GLU A 132 -12.58 -9.62 7.28
C GLU A 132 -11.63 -9.59 6.07
N TYR A 133 -10.44 -10.15 6.21
CA TYR A 133 -9.46 -10.28 5.14
C TYR A 133 -10.04 -11.03 3.93
N THR A 134 -10.64 -12.19 4.14
CA THR A 134 -11.24 -12.98 3.05
C THR A 134 -12.40 -12.24 2.38
N GLY A 135 -13.20 -11.52 3.17
CA GLY A 135 -14.30 -10.69 2.66
C GLY A 135 -13.79 -9.55 1.75
N TYR A 136 -12.66 -8.93 2.10
CA TYR A 136 -12.06 -7.89 1.27
C TYR A 136 -11.37 -8.47 0.02
N MET A 137 -10.67 -9.59 0.16
CA MET A 137 -10.07 -10.30 -0.98
C MET A 137 -11.13 -10.74 -2.00
N ALA A 138 -12.30 -11.18 -1.55
CA ALA A 138 -13.40 -11.57 -2.42
C ALA A 138 -14.01 -10.40 -3.22
N GLN A 139 -13.72 -9.17 -2.86
CA GLN A 139 -14.13 -7.96 -3.61
C GLN A 139 -13.18 -7.62 -4.77
N ALA A 140 -12.05 -8.30 -4.89
CA ALA A 140 -11.19 -8.26 -6.07
C ALA A 140 -11.90 -9.02 -7.20
N ASN A 141 -12.74 -8.33 -7.98
CA ASN A 141 -13.73 -8.94 -8.87
C ASN A 141 -13.30 -8.97 -10.34
N SER A 142 -12.18 -8.37 -10.70
CA SER A 142 -11.67 -8.40 -12.06
C SER A 142 -10.47 -9.32 -12.19
N ALA A 143 -10.30 -9.93 -13.37
CA ALA A 143 -9.10 -10.71 -13.67
C ALA A 143 -7.81 -9.86 -13.59
N ASP A 144 -7.95 -8.54 -13.58
CA ASP A 144 -6.85 -7.58 -13.53
C ASP A 144 -6.58 -7.06 -12.11
N ASP A 145 -7.42 -7.40 -11.11
CA ASP A 145 -7.19 -6.97 -9.73
C ASP A 145 -6.02 -7.72 -9.11
N LYS A 146 -4.99 -6.98 -8.73
CA LYS A 146 -3.85 -7.50 -7.99
C LYS A 146 -3.80 -6.86 -6.60
N VAL A 147 -3.61 -7.67 -5.56
CA VAL A 147 -3.70 -7.25 -4.16
C VAL A 147 -2.33 -7.34 -3.49
N LEU A 148 -1.91 -6.23 -2.87
CA LEU A 148 -0.83 -6.22 -1.89
C LEU A 148 -1.40 -6.48 -0.50
N THR A 149 -0.86 -7.47 0.21
CA THR A 149 -1.03 -7.63 1.65
C THR A 149 0.28 -7.26 2.36
N HIS A 150 0.26 -6.30 3.28
CA HIS A 150 1.49 -5.94 3.97
C HIS A 150 1.34 -5.76 5.48
N CYS A 151 2.47 -5.78 6.16
CA CYS A 151 2.62 -5.36 7.54
C CYS A 151 4.04 -4.81 7.77
N LYS A 152 4.57 -4.79 9.00
CA LYS A 152 5.93 -4.25 9.24
C LYS A 152 7.04 -5.08 8.59
N LEU A 153 6.96 -6.43 8.70
CA LEU A 153 8.01 -7.36 8.26
C LEU A 153 7.49 -8.49 7.37
N ASN A 154 6.30 -8.36 6.82
CA ASN A 154 5.58 -9.41 6.09
C ASN A 154 5.20 -10.66 6.91
N TRP A 155 5.41 -10.70 8.22
CA TRP A 155 5.11 -11.91 9.01
C TRP A 155 3.62 -12.20 9.13
N ARG A 156 2.78 -11.17 9.43
CA ARG A 156 1.31 -11.29 9.38
C ARG A 156 0.85 -11.57 7.95
N GLY A 157 1.39 -10.81 6.98
CA GLY A 157 1.04 -10.96 5.58
C GLY A 157 1.25 -12.38 5.08
N ALA A 158 2.41 -12.97 5.35
CA ALA A 158 2.73 -14.33 4.94
C ALA A 158 1.75 -15.38 5.52
N VAL A 159 1.31 -15.23 6.77
CA VAL A 159 0.31 -16.14 7.36
C VAL A 159 -1.07 -15.93 6.74
N PHE A 160 -1.50 -14.68 6.53
CA PHE A 160 -2.80 -14.39 5.95
C PHE A 160 -2.89 -14.84 4.50
N THR A 161 -1.85 -14.62 3.70
CA THR A 161 -1.78 -15.10 2.31
C THR A 161 -1.71 -16.63 2.23
N TYR A 162 -0.92 -17.28 3.11
CA TYR A 162 -0.90 -18.73 3.23
C TYR A 162 -2.30 -19.29 3.46
N LEU A 163 -2.98 -18.81 4.50
CA LEU A 163 -4.32 -19.28 4.88
C LEU A 163 -5.34 -19.04 3.75
N TYR A 164 -5.33 -17.87 3.12
CA TYR A 164 -6.25 -17.56 2.03
C TYR A 164 -6.05 -18.48 0.82
N ARG A 165 -4.82 -18.75 0.44
CA ARG A 165 -4.48 -19.63 -0.67
C ARG A 165 -4.99 -21.04 -0.46
N ILE A 166 -4.86 -21.60 0.74
CA ILE A 166 -5.29 -22.97 1.01
C ILE A 166 -6.77 -23.11 1.33
N THR A 167 -7.42 -22.08 1.89
CA THR A 167 -8.83 -22.15 2.29
C THR A 167 -9.77 -21.59 1.22
N ALA A 168 -9.44 -20.47 0.60
CA ALA A 168 -10.32 -19.80 -0.36
C ALA A 168 -9.99 -20.14 -1.83
N LEU A 169 -8.70 -20.29 -2.17
CA LEU A 169 -8.28 -20.58 -3.54
C LEU A 169 -8.06 -22.08 -3.79
N GLY A 170 -8.02 -22.92 -2.75
CA GLY A 170 -7.78 -24.35 -2.88
C GLY A 170 -6.38 -24.70 -3.42
N GLU A 171 -5.40 -23.79 -3.27
CA GLU A 171 -4.03 -24.03 -3.67
C GLU A 171 -3.36 -25.11 -2.81
N SER A 172 -2.27 -25.67 -3.31
CA SER A 172 -1.49 -26.68 -2.58
C SER A 172 -0.96 -26.12 -1.25
N GLU A 173 -1.29 -26.80 -0.15
CA GLU A 173 -0.74 -26.45 1.18
C GLU A 173 0.80 -26.47 1.18
N LEU A 174 1.42 -27.44 0.52
CA LEU A 174 2.86 -27.52 0.43
C LEU A 174 3.49 -26.29 -0.25
N SER A 175 2.91 -25.82 -1.35
CA SER A 175 3.38 -24.63 -2.05
C SER A 175 3.20 -23.37 -1.20
N ALA A 176 1.99 -23.16 -0.65
CA ALA A 176 1.71 -22.01 0.18
C ALA A 176 2.57 -21.98 1.46
N LYS A 177 2.82 -23.15 2.07
CA LYS A 177 3.74 -23.30 3.21
C LYS A 177 5.18 -22.94 2.87
N GLN A 178 5.69 -23.36 1.71
CA GLN A 178 7.04 -23.00 1.29
C GLN A 178 7.22 -21.48 1.26
N ASP A 179 6.23 -20.76 0.71
CA ASP A 179 6.25 -19.31 0.66
C ASP A 179 6.20 -18.68 2.07
N LEU A 180 5.33 -19.18 2.95
CA LEU A 180 5.27 -18.74 4.34
C LEU A 180 6.62 -18.91 5.04
N LEU A 181 7.23 -20.11 4.95
CA LEU A 181 8.47 -20.43 5.64
C LEU A 181 9.70 -19.74 5.02
N ALA A 182 9.63 -19.30 3.77
CA ALA A 182 10.64 -18.45 3.17
C ALA A 182 10.70 -17.06 3.84
N ILE A 183 9.59 -16.60 4.44
CA ILE A 183 9.51 -15.32 5.15
C ILE A 183 9.87 -15.49 6.64
N TRP A 184 9.23 -16.44 7.34
CA TRP A 184 9.50 -16.70 8.75
C TRP A 184 8.87 -18.00 9.24
N GLN A 185 9.35 -18.50 10.37
CA GLN A 185 8.73 -19.61 11.10
C GLN A 185 7.71 -19.05 12.10
N PRO A 186 6.40 -19.34 11.96
CA PRO A 186 5.40 -18.88 12.92
C PRO A 186 5.68 -19.34 14.34
N ASN A 187 5.54 -18.42 15.30
CA ASN A 187 5.61 -18.74 16.72
C ASN A 187 4.34 -19.40 17.22
N GLN A 188 4.30 -19.77 18.50
CA GLN A 188 3.18 -20.49 19.11
C GLN A 188 1.82 -19.77 18.95
N THR A 189 1.78 -18.44 19.10
CA THR A 189 0.56 -17.63 18.92
C THR A 189 0.03 -17.75 17.50
N TRP A 190 0.91 -17.60 16.52
CA TRP A 190 0.56 -17.63 15.10
C TRP A 190 0.28 -19.05 14.61
N PHE A 191 0.94 -20.05 15.18
CA PHE A 191 0.60 -21.45 14.93
C PHE A 191 -0.81 -21.79 15.44
N GLN A 192 -1.17 -21.33 16.63
CA GLN A 192 -2.54 -21.51 17.17
C GLN A 192 -3.57 -20.78 16.31
N PHE A 193 -3.27 -19.57 15.82
CA PHE A 193 -4.14 -18.87 14.91
C PHE A 193 -4.35 -19.62 13.60
N ILE A 194 -3.30 -20.16 12.99
CA ILE A 194 -3.38 -20.99 11.78
C ILE A 194 -4.34 -22.15 12.00
N ASN A 195 -4.17 -22.91 13.09
CA ASN A 195 -5.05 -24.04 13.41
C ASN A 195 -6.51 -23.59 13.62
N THR A 196 -6.72 -22.49 14.34
CA THR A 196 -8.08 -21.94 14.55
C THR A 196 -8.80 -21.65 13.23
N VAL A 197 -8.10 -21.06 12.26
CA VAL A 197 -8.68 -20.76 10.95
C VAL A 197 -8.98 -22.05 10.17
N ILE A 198 -8.07 -23.01 10.18
CA ILE A 198 -8.24 -24.29 9.49
C ILE A 198 -9.40 -25.11 10.11
N ASP A 199 -9.52 -25.12 11.42
CA ASP A 199 -10.60 -25.79 12.12
C ASP A 199 -11.96 -25.17 11.79
N ASP A 200 -12.07 -23.83 11.78
CA ASP A 200 -13.30 -23.12 11.35
C ASP A 200 -13.65 -23.43 9.88
N PHE A 201 -12.64 -23.45 9.01
CA PHE A 201 -12.83 -23.81 7.60
C PHE A 201 -13.35 -25.25 7.46
N ASN A 202 -12.71 -26.21 8.11
CA ASN A 202 -13.09 -27.60 8.06
C ASN A 202 -14.50 -27.83 8.58
N GLN A 203 -14.86 -27.20 9.70
CA GLN A 203 -16.19 -27.29 10.29
C GLN A 203 -17.25 -26.67 9.36
N THR A 204 -16.97 -25.52 8.78
CA THR A 204 -17.94 -24.76 7.98
C THR A 204 -18.16 -25.39 6.61
N HIS A 205 -17.12 -26.00 6.01
CA HIS A 205 -17.17 -26.56 4.65
C HIS A 205 -17.20 -28.09 4.61
N ASN A 206 -17.28 -28.75 5.78
CA ASN A 206 -17.16 -30.21 5.88
C ASN A 206 -15.92 -30.75 5.15
N ALA A 207 -14.80 -30.05 5.32
CA ALA A 207 -13.52 -30.34 4.69
C ALA A 207 -12.59 -31.09 5.67
N GLN A 208 -11.42 -31.52 5.18
CA GLN A 208 -10.37 -32.18 5.96
C GLN A 208 -9.00 -31.56 5.61
N LEU A 209 -8.96 -30.24 5.57
CA LEU A 209 -7.71 -29.53 5.34
C LEU A 209 -6.81 -29.69 6.58
N VAL A 210 -5.54 -29.98 6.34
CA VAL A 210 -4.52 -30.07 7.40
C VAL A 210 -3.38 -29.12 7.07
N THR A 211 -2.76 -28.55 8.10
CA THR A 211 -1.51 -27.82 7.98
C THR A 211 -0.34 -28.70 8.39
N SER A 212 0.76 -28.58 7.70
CA SER A 212 2.03 -29.15 8.08
C SER A 212 3.01 -28.10 8.64
N VAL A 213 2.56 -26.87 8.87
CA VAL A 213 3.28 -25.83 9.65
C VAL A 213 3.35 -26.29 11.11
N THR A 214 4.54 -26.32 11.70
CA THR A 214 4.78 -26.79 13.08
C THR A 214 5.63 -25.78 13.85
#